data_efd3358548b16d92439a2e43f5268672
#
_entry.id   efd3358548b16d92439a2e43f5268672
#
_cell.length_a   1.000
_cell.length_b   1.000
_cell.length_c   1.000
_cell.angle_alpha   90.00
_cell.angle_beta   90.00
_cell.angle_gamma   90.00
#
_symmetry.space_group_name_H-M   'P 1'
#
loop_
_entity.id
_entity.type
_entity.pdbx_description
1 polymer ?
#
loop_
_entity_poly.entity_id
_entity_poly.type
_entity_poly.pdbx_seq_one_letter_code
_entity_poly.pdbx_strand_id
1 'polypeptide(L)'
;MPQRSSPMSQKLKQIFFHPQMMPVAIILDPALTLHTPTKLWMGSGTRSMDHGIEALCSPLGTPLADEVVLAGIRTLREGMLQTLRQPDDLEARRLSQYGSRLASYGLQARVPMGASHGIGHVLGGTFDVPHYYCTPVTMPSLLRYNKPVTEEAQKRLAAALGAPGGEAADAFAEFTRRLGLPGRLAEVGIGEDKFDQISRIAINHRFVKANPRPFKDEADIVDLLRMAA
;
A
#
# COMPACT_ATOMS: atom_id res chain seq x y z
N MET A 1 -32.11 27.38 2.20
CA MET A 1 -31.51 26.16 2.79
C MET A 1 -30.33 25.83 1.90
N PRO A 2 -29.08 25.71 2.40
CA PRO A 2 -27.98 25.27 1.56
C PRO A 2 -28.19 23.79 1.18
N GLN A 3 -28.18 23.50 -0.12
CA GLN A 3 -28.17 22.14 -0.63
C GLN A 3 -26.93 21.44 -0.07
N ARG A 4 -27.14 20.38 0.70
CA ARG A 4 -26.05 19.47 1.08
C ARG A 4 -25.55 18.80 -0.21
N SER A 5 -24.38 19.19 -0.68
CA SER A 5 -23.70 18.48 -1.75
C SER A 5 -23.53 17.02 -1.35
N SER A 6 -23.89 16.09 -2.22
CA SER A 6 -23.68 14.67 -1.96
C SER A 6 -22.18 14.38 -1.83
N PRO A 7 -21.74 13.37 -1.07
CA PRO A 7 -20.33 13.00 -0.92
C PRO A 7 -19.60 12.80 -2.26
N MET A 8 -20.30 12.33 -3.29
CA MET A 8 -19.76 12.15 -4.66
C MET A 8 -19.43 13.47 -5.36
N SER A 9 -20.03 14.60 -4.95
CA SER A 9 -19.73 15.91 -5.55
C SER A 9 -18.43 16.53 -5.05
N GLN A 10 -17.83 16.01 -3.97
CA GLN A 10 -16.62 16.58 -3.37
C GLN A 10 -15.32 15.89 -3.82
N LYS A 11 -15.40 14.80 -4.61
CA LYS A 11 -14.22 13.99 -5.04
C LYS A 11 -13.25 13.69 -3.88
N LEU A 12 -13.80 13.37 -2.71
CA LEU A 12 -13.03 13.04 -1.49
C LEU A 12 -13.34 11.62 -1.04
N LYS A 13 -12.30 10.85 -0.73
CA LYS A 13 -12.46 9.54 -0.13
C LYS A 13 -12.72 9.68 1.37
N GLN A 14 -13.91 9.27 1.80
CA GLN A 14 -14.28 9.27 3.21
C GLN A 14 -14.04 7.88 3.82
N ILE A 15 -13.54 7.86 5.06
CA ILE A 15 -13.31 6.64 5.81
C ILE A 15 -14.33 6.56 6.93
N PHE A 16 -15.04 5.44 6.98
CA PHE A 16 -15.96 5.11 8.06
C PHE A 16 -15.39 3.96 8.87
N PHE A 17 -15.44 4.08 10.16
CA PHE A 17 -15.04 3.03 11.09
C PHE A 17 -16.05 2.92 12.22
N HIS A 18 -16.55 1.71 12.44
CA HIS A 18 -17.39 1.39 13.59
C HIS A 18 -17.12 -0.06 14.03
N PRO A 19 -17.04 -0.36 15.35
CA PRO A 19 -16.77 -1.71 15.81
C PRO A 19 -17.73 -2.78 15.27
N GLN A 20 -19.00 -2.45 15.08
CA GLN A 20 -20.01 -3.36 14.53
C GLN A 20 -19.85 -3.63 13.00
N MET A 21 -18.99 -2.90 12.32
CA MET A 21 -18.66 -3.18 10.91
C MET A 21 -17.60 -4.26 10.75
N MET A 22 -16.98 -4.70 11.86
CA MET A 22 -15.97 -5.77 11.79
C MET A 22 -16.64 -7.11 11.53
N PRO A 23 -16.18 -7.88 10.52
CA PRO A 23 -16.73 -9.21 10.26
C PRO A 23 -16.44 -10.15 11.43
N VAL A 24 -17.41 -10.96 11.80
CA VAL A 24 -17.28 -12.00 12.85
C VAL A 24 -16.44 -13.17 12.33
N ALA A 25 -16.50 -13.44 11.01
CA ALA A 25 -15.74 -14.50 10.35
C ALA A 25 -15.33 -14.05 8.96
N ILE A 26 -14.20 -14.56 8.48
CA ILE A 26 -13.68 -14.33 7.13
C ILE A 26 -13.46 -15.69 6.50
N ILE A 27 -14.13 -15.95 5.37
CA ILE A 27 -13.97 -17.18 4.59
C ILE A 27 -13.01 -16.88 3.45
N LEU A 28 -11.90 -17.61 3.40
CA LEU A 28 -10.88 -17.51 2.36
C LEU A 28 -11.05 -18.72 1.41
N ASP A 29 -11.84 -18.54 0.36
CA ASP A 29 -12.06 -19.55 -0.67
C ASP A 29 -11.28 -19.17 -1.94
N PRO A 30 -10.23 -19.91 -2.32
CA PRO A 30 -9.43 -19.60 -3.50
C PRO A 30 -10.22 -19.84 -4.80
N ALA A 31 -11.18 -20.77 -4.84
CA ALA A 31 -11.95 -21.07 -6.04
C ALA A 31 -12.81 -19.88 -6.47
N LEU A 32 -13.38 -19.13 -5.53
CA LEU A 32 -14.16 -17.92 -5.84
C LEU A 32 -13.29 -16.80 -6.45
N THR A 33 -11.97 -16.87 -6.30
CA THR A 33 -11.05 -15.86 -6.84
C THR A 33 -10.62 -16.11 -8.28
N LEU A 34 -10.92 -17.26 -8.87
CA LEU A 34 -10.51 -17.61 -10.23
C LEU A 34 -11.01 -16.61 -11.27
N HIS A 35 -12.17 -16.02 -11.03
CA HIS A 35 -12.77 -15.00 -11.91
C HIS A 35 -12.20 -13.58 -11.70
N THR A 36 -11.31 -13.38 -10.72
CA THR A 36 -10.69 -12.07 -10.50
C THR A 36 -9.63 -11.80 -11.57
N PRO A 37 -9.75 -10.71 -12.35
CA PRO A 37 -8.75 -10.37 -13.36
C PRO A 37 -7.34 -10.27 -12.76
N THR A 38 -6.35 -10.79 -13.47
CA THR A 38 -4.95 -10.85 -12.98
C THR A 38 -4.42 -9.49 -12.52
N LYS A 39 -4.66 -8.43 -13.29
CA LYS A 39 -4.22 -7.06 -12.89
C LYS A 39 -4.83 -6.61 -11.57
N LEU A 40 -6.12 -6.87 -11.36
CA LEU A 40 -6.79 -6.54 -10.12
C LEU A 40 -6.25 -7.38 -8.96
N TRP A 41 -6.00 -8.68 -9.20
CA TRP A 41 -5.41 -9.58 -8.20
C TRP A 41 -4.03 -9.09 -7.75
N MET A 42 -3.14 -8.82 -8.71
CA MET A 42 -1.77 -8.38 -8.44
C MET A 42 -1.73 -7.01 -7.75
N GLY A 43 -2.52 -6.05 -8.23
CA GLY A 43 -2.60 -4.73 -7.62
C GLY A 43 -3.20 -4.76 -6.21
N SER A 44 -4.26 -5.54 -5.99
CA SER A 44 -4.90 -5.69 -4.68
C SER A 44 -3.97 -6.40 -3.67
N GLY A 45 -3.23 -7.42 -4.13
CA GLY A 45 -2.19 -8.07 -3.31
C GLY A 45 -1.09 -7.09 -2.90
N THR A 46 -0.60 -6.27 -3.83
CA THR A 46 0.37 -5.22 -3.55
C THR A 46 -0.17 -4.21 -2.53
N ARG A 47 -1.46 -3.85 -2.62
CA ARG A 47 -2.11 -2.97 -1.65
C ARG A 47 -2.24 -3.63 -0.26
N SER A 48 -2.46 -4.93 -0.20
CA SER A 48 -2.43 -5.67 1.07
C SER A 48 -1.03 -5.71 1.68
N MET A 49 0.00 -5.84 0.84
CA MET A 49 1.40 -5.77 1.28
C MET A 49 1.75 -4.40 1.88
N ASP A 50 1.22 -3.32 1.32
CA ASP A 50 1.36 -1.95 1.83
C ASP A 50 0.94 -1.82 3.30
N HIS A 51 -0.16 -2.44 3.71
CA HIS A 51 -0.56 -2.45 5.13
C HIS A 51 0.54 -3.01 6.03
N GLY A 52 1.19 -4.10 5.61
CA GLY A 52 2.29 -4.72 6.35
C GLY A 52 3.55 -3.85 6.34
N ILE A 53 3.89 -3.25 5.21
CA ILE A 53 5.06 -2.38 5.06
C ILE A 53 4.94 -1.15 5.97
N GLU A 54 3.81 -0.47 5.93
CA GLU A 54 3.60 0.71 6.78
C GLU A 54 3.54 0.35 8.26
N ALA A 55 2.94 -0.79 8.63
CA ALA A 55 2.94 -1.25 10.00
C ALA A 55 4.34 -1.57 10.51
N LEU A 56 5.16 -2.27 9.70
CA LEU A 56 6.54 -2.61 10.02
C LEU A 56 7.44 -1.36 10.20
N CYS A 57 7.20 -0.33 9.39
CA CYS A 57 7.94 0.93 9.44
C CYS A 57 7.40 1.91 10.49
N SER A 58 6.27 1.63 11.11
CA SER A 58 5.64 2.52 12.09
C SER A 58 6.40 2.55 13.41
N PRO A 59 6.63 3.71 14.03
CA PRO A 59 7.20 3.79 15.36
C PRO A 59 6.28 3.24 16.46
N LEU A 60 5.03 2.96 16.13
CA LEU A 60 4.02 2.36 17.02
C LEU A 60 3.81 0.86 16.75
N GLY A 61 4.69 0.24 15.95
CA GLY A 61 4.73 -1.20 15.73
C GLY A 61 5.03 -1.97 17.02
N THR A 62 4.72 -3.26 17.03
CA THR A 62 5.06 -4.17 18.13
C THR A 62 5.82 -5.37 17.57
N PRO A 63 6.72 -6.00 18.35
CA PRO A 63 7.47 -7.17 17.87
C PRO A 63 6.57 -8.27 17.31
N LEU A 64 5.42 -8.52 17.94
CA LEU A 64 4.45 -9.50 17.43
C LEU A 64 3.87 -9.09 16.08
N ALA A 65 3.45 -7.82 15.94
CA ALA A 65 2.90 -7.31 14.68
C ALA A 65 3.95 -7.41 13.57
N ASP A 66 5.18 -7.04 13.85
CA ASP A 66 6.30 -7.08 12.91
C ASP A 66 6.53 -8.49 12.35
N GLU A 67 6.59 -9.51 13.24
CA GLU A 67 6.79 -10.89 12.79
C GLU A 67 5.63 -11.40 11.94
N VAL A 68 4.39 -11.10 12.34
CA VAL A 68 3.19 -11.52 11.60
C VAL A 68 3.13 -10.85 10.22
N VAL A 69 3.39 -9.52 10.13
CA VAL A 69 3.35 -8.84 8.83
C VAL A 69 4.49 -9.27 7.91
N LEU A 70 5.69 -9.54 8.45
CA LEU A 70 6.80 -10.07 7.66
C LEU A 70 6.51 -11.47 7.12
N ALA A 71 5.91 -12.34 7.94
CA ALA A 71 5.43 -13.64 7.46
C ALA A 71 4.39 -13.45 6.36
N GLY A 72 3.45 -12.50 6.54
CA GLY A 72 2.44 -12.15 5.55
C GLY A 72 3.04 -11.67 4.23
N ILE A 73 4.02 -10.76 4.28
CA ILE A 73 4.72 -10.24 3.09
C ILE A 73 5.41 -11.36 2.32
N ARG A 74 6.14 -12.26 3.01
CA ARG A 74 6.79 -13.42 2.37
C ARG A 74 5.78 -14.34 1.69
N THR A 75 4.73 -14.73 2.41
CA THR A 75 3.69 -15.63 1.91
C THR A 75 2.92 -15.01 0.73
N LEU A 76 2.56 -13.73 0.84
CA LEU A 76 1.86 -13.00 -0.21
C LEU A 76 2.71 -12.87 -1.47
N ARG A 77 3.99 -12.51 -1.32
CA ARG A 77 4.95 -12.45 -2.43
C ARG A 77 5.02 -13.80 -3.17
N GLU A 78 5.18 -14.88 -2.43
CA GLU A 78 5.25 -16.23 -3.00
C GLU A 78 3.97 -16.59 -3.74
N GLY A 79 2.82 -16.46 -3.10
CA GLY A 79 1.52 -16.77 -3.70
C GLY A 79 1.23 -15.94 -4.95
N MET A 80 1.55 -14.64 -4.95
CA MET A 80 1.37 -13.77 -6.10
C MET A 80 2.28 -14.16 -7.28
N LEU A 81 3.56 -14.48 -7.02
CA LEU A 81 4.48 -14.93 -8.06
C LEU A 81 4.10 -16.29 -8.65
N GLN A 82 3.54 -17.19 -7.83
CA GLN A 82 3.01 -18.46 -8.32
C GLN A 82 1.72 -18.24 -9.12
N THR A 83 0.78 -17.44 -8.63
CA THR A 83 -0.45 -17.08 -9.36
C THR A 83 -0.14 -16.40 -10.69
N LEU A 84 0.92 -15.59 -10.78
CA LEU A 84 1.32 -14.96 -12.05
C LEU A 84 1.74 -16.00 -13.09
N ARG A 85 2.41 -17.08 -12.67
CA ARG A 85 2.84 -18.18 -13.55
C ARG A 85 1.72 -19.14 -13.90
N GLN A 86 0.84 -19.41 -12.93
CA GLN A 86 -0.26 -20.35 -13.03
C GLN A 86 -1.54 -19.72 -12.44
N PRO A 87 -2.28 -18.93 -13.24
CA PRO A 87 -3.42 -18.15 -12.72
C PRO A 87 -4.54 -18.97 -12.09
N ASP A 88 -4.68 -20.23 -12.51
CA ASP A 88 -5.73 -21.13 -12.03
C ASP A 88 -5.28 -22.06 -10.89
N ASP A 89 -4.05 -21.92 -10.41
CA ASP A 89 -3.53 -22.66 -9.27
C ASP A 89 -4.20 -22.20 -7.97
N LEU A 90 -5.08 -23.04 -7.44
CA LEU A 90 -5.83 -22.77 -6.21
C LEU A 90 -4.92 -22.63 -4.99
N GLU A 91 -3.82 -23.37 -4.93
CA GLU A 91 -2.88 -23.28 -3.82
C GLU A 91 -2.13 -21.93 -3.84
N ALA A 92 -1.69 -21.47 -5.02
CA ALA A 92 -1.10 -20.14 -5.18
C ALA A 92 -2.06 -19.01 -4.77
N ARG A 93 -3.35 -19.15 -5.14
CA ARG A 93 -4.39 -18.20 -4.74
C ARG A 93 -4.67 -18.26 -3.23
N ARG A 94 -4.71 -19.46 -2.66
CA ARG A 94 -4.86 -19.66 -1.21
C ARG A 94 -3.71 -19.00 -0.45
N LEU A 95 -2.47 -19.20 -0.89
CA LEU A 95 -1.29 -18.53 -0.31
C LEU A 95 -1.40 -17.01 -0.39
N SER A 96 -1.85 -16.47 -1.54
CA SER A 96 -2.04 -15.02 -1.70
C SER A 96 -3.09 -14.47 -0.74
N GLN A 97 -4.24 -15.15 -0.58
CA GLN A 97 -5.27 -14.74 0.37
C GLN A 97 -4.75 -14.79 1.81
N TYR A 98 -4.07 -15.87 2.17
CA TYR A 98 -3.53 -16.05 3.51
C TYR A 98 -2.44 -15.02 3.82
N GLY A 99 -1.51 -14.82 2.88
CA GLY A 99 -0.48 -13.80 3.00
C GLY A 99 -1.05 -12.39 3.12
N SER A 100 -2.10 -12.06 2.34
CA SER A 100 -2.84 -10.80 2.46
C SER A 100 -3.43 -10.61 3.86
N ARG A 101 -4.01 -11.67 4.43
CA ARG A 101 -4.58 -11.64 5.77
C ARG A 101 -3.53 -11.35 6.84
N LEU A 102 -2.36 -12.01 6.76
CA LEU A 102 -1.26 -11.79 7.68
C LEU A 102 -0.62 -10.40 7.48
N ALA A 103 -0.37 -9.97 6.25
CA ALA A 103 0.18 -8.64 5.94
C ALA A 103 -0.71 -7.50 6.48
N SER A 104 -2.01 -7.71 6.53
CA SER A 104 -2.96 -6.73 7.08
C SER A 104 -3.08 -6.78 8.61
N TYR A 105 -2.28 -7.59 9.32
CA TYR A 105 -2.38 -7.73 10.78
C TYR A 105 -2.09 -6.43 11.53
N GLY A 106 -1.26 -5.54 10.98
CA GLY A 106 -1.00 -4.22 11.56
C GLY A 106 -2.28 -3.42 11.82
N LEU A 107 -3.28 -3.52 10.93
CA LEU A 107 -4.59 -2.87 11.13
C LEU A 107 -5.32 -3.41 12.36
N GLN A 108 -5.25 -4.73 12.60
CA GLN A 108 -5.86 -5.36 13.78
C GLN A 108 -5.13 -5.00 15.06
N ALA A 109 -3.81 -4.91 14.99
CA ALA A 109 -2.96 -4.43 16.07
C ALA A 109 -3.08 -2.91 16.29
N ARG A 110 -3.94 -2.22 15.53
CA ARG A 110 -4.17 -0.77 15.57
C ARG A 110 -2.92 0.07 15.30
N VAL A 111 -1.97 -0.47 14.55
CA VAL A 111 -0.82 0.30 14.08
C VAL A 111 -1.31 1.31 13.03
N PRO A 112 -0.99 2.61 13.16
CA PRO A 112 -1.43 3.61 12.20
C PRO A 112 -0.87 3.36 10.81
N MET A 113 -1.68 3.62 9.78
CA MET A 113 -1.21 3.70 8.40
C MET A 113 -0.43 5.00 8.18
N GLY A 114 0.48 4.98 7.24
CA GLY A 114 1.36 6.09 6.89
C GLY A 114 1.00 6.79 5.57
N ALA A 115 2.00 7.43 4.98
CA ALA A 115 1.81 8.31 3.83
C ALA A 115 1.45 7.58 2.54
N SER A 116 1.79 6.29 2.36
CA SER A 116 1.35 5.53 1.18
C SER A 116 -0.18 5.49 1.10
N HIS A 117 -0.83 5.19 2.23
CA HIS A 117 -2.29 5.23 2.31
C HIS A 117 -2.83 6.65 2.17
N GLY A 118 -2.19 7.65 2.80
CA GLY A 118 -2.64 9.02 2.76
C GLY A 118 -2.59 9.62 1.35
N ILE A 119 -1.46 9.52 0.68
CA ILE A 119 -1.27 9.95 -0.71
C ILE A 119 -2.16 9.13 -1.65
N GLY A 120 -2.22 7.80 -1.47
CA GLY A 120 -3.09 6.92 -2.24
C GLY A 120 -4.58 7.28 -2.15
N HIS A 121 -5.05 7.82 -1.00
CA HIS A 121 -6.42 8.34 -0.89
C HIS A 121 -6.63 9.60 -1.72
N VAL A 122 -5.64 10.48 -1.81
CA VAL A 122 -5.70 11.67 -2.65
C VAL A 122 -5.69 11.27 -4.14
N LEU A 123 -4.76 10.40 -4.54
CA LEU A 123 -4.67 9.90 -5.91
C LEU A 123 -5.97 9.23 -6.36
N GLY A 124 -6.52 8.33 -5.54
CA GLY A 124 -7.76 7.62 -5.88
C GLY A 124 -9.02 8.49 -5.75
N GLY A 125 -9.10 9.34 -4.72
CA GLY A 125 -10.31 10.11 -4.44
C GLY A 125 -10.45 11.39 -5.28
N THR A 126 -9.34 12.03 -5.62
CA THR A 126 -9.34 13.32 -6.33
C THR A 126 -9.02 13.17 -7.82
N PHE A 127 -8.14 12.21 -8.16
CA PHE A 127 -7.61 12.05 -9.51
C PHE A 127 -8.03 10.74 -10.18
N ASP A 128 -8.95 9.99 -9.56
CA ASP A 128 -9.54 8.74 -10.10
C ASP A 128 -8.49 7.66 -10.44
N VAL A 129 -7.30 7.70 -9.83
CA VAL A 129 -6.30 6.62 -9.99
C VAL A 129 -6.87 5.34 -9.38
N PRO A 130 -6.88 4.21 -10.12
CA PRO A 130 -7.33 2.94 -9.57
C PRO A 130 -6.61 2.63 -8.26
N HIS A 131 -7.38 2.36 -7.20
CA HIS A 131 -6.84 2.25 -5.83
C HIS A 131 -5.68 1.27 -5.71
N TYR A 132 -5.74 0.18 -6.46
CA TYR A 132 -4.73 -0.87 -6.48
C TYR A 132 -3.43 -0.47 -7.22
N TYR A 133 -3.40 0.66 -7.92
CA TYR A 133 -2.19 1.22 -8.53
C TYR A 133 -1.49 2.27 -7.66
N CYS A 134 -2.16 2.79 -6.64
CA CYS A 134 -1.56 3.84 -5.81
C CYS A 134 -0.27 3.37 -5.12
N THR A 135 -0.28 2.16 -4.55
CA THR A 135 0.89 1.61 -3.84
C THR A 135 2.11 1.36 -4.73
N PRO A 136 2.00 0.66 -5.88
CA PRO A 136 3.17 0.41 -6.71
C PRO A 136 3.86 1.70 -7.20
N VAL A 137 3.11 2.77 -7.45
CA VAL A 137 3.70 4.03 -7.93
C VAL A 137 4.26 4.93 -6.82
N THR A 138 3.85 4.77 -5.56
CA THR A 138 4.29 5.66 -4.47
C THR A 138 5.24 5.00 -3.47
N MET A 139 5.08 3.70 -3.22
CA MET A 139 5.80 3.01 -2.15
C MET A 139 7.34 3.03 -2.32
N PRO A 140 7.94 2.84 -3.51
CA PRO A 140 9.39 2.89 -3.65
C PRO A 140 9.98 4.23 -3.20
N SER A 141 9.37 5.35 -3.59
CA SER A 141 9.80 6.70 -3.21
C SER A 141 9.59 6.94 -1.71
N LEU A 142 8.49 6.46 -1.16
CA LEU A 142 8.21 6.58 0.26
C LEU A 142 9.19 5.77 1.13
N LEU A 143 9.58 4.59 0.70
CA LEU A 143 10.62 3.80 1.38
C LEU A 143 11.95 4.55 1.38
N ARG A 144 12.35 5.16 0.26
CA ARG A 144 13.56 6.01 0.20
C ARG A 144 13.45 7.21 1.14
N TYR A 145 12.31 7.91 1.13
CA TYR A 145 12.07 9.04 2.01
C TYR A 145 12.18 8.65 3.50
N ASN A 146 11.57 7.53 3.89
CA ASN A 146 11.53 7.06 5.27
C ASN A 146 12.81 6.36 5.75
N LYS A 147 13.72 5.97 4.84
CA LYS A 147 14.90 5.17 5.16
C LYS A 147 15.72 5.69 6.35
N PRO A 148 15.98 7.01 6.51
CA PRO A 148 16.78 7.51 7.64
C PRO A 148 16.24 7.18 9.02
N VAL A 149 14.94 6.87 9.15
CA VAL A 149 14.28 6.58 10.43
C VAL A 149 13.72 5.15 10.52
N THR A 150 13.82 4.37 9.45
CA THR A 150 13.24 3.00 9.37
C THR A 150 14.22 1.96 8.83
N GLU A 151 15.53 2.23 8.91
CA GLU A 151 16.55 1.41 8.26
C GLU A 151 16.48 -0.07 8.66
N GLU A 152 16.38 -0.37 9.95
CA GLU A 152 16.33 -1.76 10.43
C GLU A 152 15.04 -2.48 9.98
N ALA A 153 13.91 -1.80 10.00
CA ALA A 153 12.66 -2.35 9.49
C ALA A 153 12.77 -2.62 7.97
N GLN A 154 13.40 -1.71 7.23
CA GLN A 154 13.59 -1.88 5.78
C GLN A 154 14.58 -2.98 5.41
N LYS A 155 15.62 -3.26 6.21
CA LYS A 155 16.49 -4.42 6.03
C LYS A 155 15.70 -5.73 6.14
N ARG A 156 14.81 -5.82 7.12
CA ARG A 156 13.92 -6.99 7.31
C ARG A 156 12.91 -7.11 6.17
N LEU A 157 12.37 -5.97 5.71
CA LEU A 157 11.47 -5.90 4.56
C LEU A 157 12.15 -6.38 3.27
N ALA A 158 13.37 -5.90 2.99
CA ALA A 158 14.14 -6.34 1.81
C ALA A 158 14.34 -7.85 1.80
N ALA A 159 14.69 -8.45 2.94
CA ALA A 159 14.80 -9.89 3.07
C ALA A 159 13.46 -10.62 2.80
N ALA A 160 12.34 -10.07 3.33
CA ALA A 160 11.00 -10.64 3.10
C ALA A 160 10.57 -10.52 1.62
N LEU A 161 11.03 -9.49 0.92
CA LEU A 161 10.84 -9.31 -0.53
C LEU A 161 11.80 -10.17 -1.38
N GLY A 162 12.68 -10.95 -0.74
CA GLY A 162 13.60 -11.86 -1.42
C GLY A 162 14.91 -11.21 -1.89
N ALA A 163 15.29 -10.08 -1.31
CA ALA A 163 16.51 -9.33 -1.59
C ALA A 163 17.29 -9.06 -0.28
N PRO A 164 17.76 -10.09 0.43
CA PRO A 164 18.51 -9.91 1.67
C PRO A 164 19.80 -9.10 1.39
N GLY A 165 20.05 -8.07 2.18
CA GLY A 165 21.16 -7.14 2.01
C GLY A 165 20.95 -6.07 0.94
N GLY A 166 19.83 -6.10 0.21
CA GLY A 166 19.47 -5.07 -0.77
C GLY A 166 18.63 -3.93 -0.17
N GLU A 167 18.31 -2.96 -1.02
CA GLU A 167 17.43 -1.84 -0.68
C GLU A 167 15.96 -2.25 -0.79
N ALA A 168 15.18 -1.99 0.26
CA ALA A 168 13.76 -2.35 0.28
C ALA A 168 12.95 -1.67 -0.83
N ALA A 169 13.28 -0.41 -1.14
CA ALA A 169 12.65 0.35 -2.21
C ALA A 169 12.86 -0.30 -3.58
N ASP A 170 14.07 -0.75 -3.86
CA ASP A 170 14.41 -1.38 -5.13
C ASP A 170 13.84 -2.79 -5.22
N ALA A 171 13.87 -3.55 -4.11
CA ALA A 171 13.26 -4.87 -4.03
C ALA A 171 11.74 -4.81 -4.28
N PHE A 172 11.06 -3.80 -3.72
CA PHE A 172 9.62 -3.60 -3.93
C PHE A 172 9.32 -3.15 -5.36
N ALA A 173 10.10 -2.21 -5.92
CA ALA A 173 9.95 -1.76 -7.31
C ALA A 173 10.13 -2.93 -8.29
N GLU A 174 11.16 -3.75 -8.11
CA GLU A 174 11.38 -4.93 -8.94
C GLU A 174 10.25 -5.96 -8.79
N PHE A 175 9.76 -6.19 -7.57
CA PHE A 175 8.64 -7.08 -7.35
C PHE A 175 7.38 -6.61 -8.09
N THR A 176 7.00 -5.33 -7.99
CA THR A 176 5.82 -4.78 -8.68
C THR A 176 5.99 -4.76 -10.20
N ARG A 177 7.20 -4.48 -10.69
CA ARG A 177 7.53 -4.58 -12.11
C ARG A 177 7.33 -6.00 -12.65
N ARG A 178 7.78 -7.02 -11.91
CA ARG A 178 7.54 -8.44 -12.27
C ARG A 178 6.07 -8.80 -12.34
N LEU A 179 5.23 -8.16 -11.54
CA LEU A 179 3.78 -8.35 -11.55
C LEU A 179 3.08 -7.60 -12.71
N GLY A 180 3.82 -6.83 -13.52
CA GLY A 180 3.27 -6.04 -14.61
C GLY A 180 2.44 -4.84 -14.14
N LEU A 181 2.76 -4.30 -12.96
CA LEU A 181 2.09 -3.12 -12.38
C LEU A 181 2.85 -1.84 -12.77
N PRO A 182 2.16 -0.69 -12.86
CA PRO A 182 2.80 0.59 -13.11
C PRO A 182 3.79 0.92 -11.99
N GLY A 183 4.93 1.52 -12.32
CA GLY A 183 5.98 1.90 -11.39
C GLY A 183 6.15 3.40 -11.21
N ARG A 184 5.45 4.21 -12.03
CA ARG A 184 5.58 5.68 -12.06
C ARG A 184 4.22 6.36 -12.04
N LEU A 185 4.16 7.55 -11.48
CA LEU A 185 2.97 8.38 -11.46
C LEU A 185 2.47 8.72 -12.87
N ALA A 186 3.38 8.97 -13.81
CA ALA A 186 3.03 9.24 -15.21
C ALA A 186 2.24 8.09 -15.85
N GLU A 187 2.53 6.83 -15.50
CA GLU A 187 1.85 5.65 -16.04
C GLU A 187 0.39 5.51 -15.57
N VAL A 188 0.02 6.25 -14.53
CA VAL A 188 -1.35 6.32 -14.00
C VAL A 188 -2.00 7.69 -14.24
N GLY A 189 -1.43 8.49 -15.17
CA GLY A 189 -1.99 9.76 -15.61
C GLY A 189 -1.77 10.93 -14.63
N ILE A 190 -0.77 10.84 -13.75
CA ILE A 190 -0.38 11.89 -12.81
C ILE A 190 0.92 12.52 -13.28
N GLY A 191 0.83 13.73 -13.84
CA GLY A 191 1.97 14.55 -14.21
C GLY A 191 2.35 15.55 -13.12
N GLU A 192 3.48 16.25 -13.30
CA GLU A 192 3.98 17.27 -12.36
C GLU A 192 3.01 18.42 -12.13
N ASP A 193 2.18 18.75 -13.12
CA ASP A 193 1.12 19.76 -13.06
C ASP A 193 0.12 19.53 -11.91
N LYS A 194 0.05 18.31 -11.38
CA LYS A 194 -0.85 17.93 -10.28
C LYS A 194 -0.17 17.88 -8.91
N PHE A 195 1.15 17.96 -8.84
CA PHE A 195 1.90 17.71 -7.59
C PHE A 195 1.56 18.72 -6.50
N ASP A 196 1.43 20.00 -6.83
CA ASP A 196 1.04 21.05 -5.88
C ASP A 196 -0.37 20.83 -5.32
N GLN A 197 -1.30 20.34 -6.13
CA GLN A 197 -2.64 20.05 -5.65
C GLN A 197 -2.64 18.81 -4.76
N ILE A 198 -1.89 17.77 -5.13
CA ILE A 198 -1.76 16.54 -4.34
C ILE A 198 -1.13 16.87 -2.98
N SER A 199 -0.03 17.64 -2.95
CA SER A 199 0.68 17.96 -1.71
C SER A 199 -0.18 18.77 -0.74
N ARG A 200 -0.90 19.80 -1.22
CA ARG A 200 -1.84 20.61 -0.41
C ARG A 200 -2.93 19.80 0.26
N ILE A 201 -3.47 18.79 -0.43
CA ILE A 201 -4.49 17.89 0.14
C ILE A 201 -3.85 16.88 1.09
N ALA A 202 -2.74 16.28 0.66
CA ALA A 202 -2.08 15.19 1.36
C ALA A 202 -1.47 15.61 2.70
N ILE A 203 -0.85 16.80 2.80
CA ILE A 203 -0.18 17.26 4.02
C ILE A 203 -1.12 17.30 5.24
N ASN A 204 -2.41 17.53 5.00
CA ASN A 204 -3.42 17.56 6.04
C ASN A 204 -4.06 16.20 6.33
N HIS A 205 -3.74 15.17 5.53
CA HIS A 205 -4.31 13.86 5.70
C HIS A 205 -3.76 13.16 6.94
N ARG A 206 -4.65 12.58 7.78
CA ARG A 206 -4.27 11.95 9.06
C ARG A 206 -3.17 10.87 8.93
N PHE A 207 -3.17 10.12 7.84
CA PHE A 207 -2.19 9.08 7.59
C PHE A 207 -0.83 9.66 7.17
N VAL A 208 -0.82 10.75 6.42
CA VAL A 208 0.42 11.48 6.11
C VAL A 208 1.06 12.04 7.39
N LYS A 209 0.24 12.55 8.31
CA LYS A 209 0.70 13.02 9.63
C LYS A 209 1.24 11.91 10.53
N ALA A 210 0.83 10.67 10.30
CA ALA A 210 1.31 9.49 11.04
C ALA A 210 2.54 8.83 10.41
N ASN A 211 3.09 9.40 9.31
CA ASN A 211 4.27 8.85 8.65
C ASN A 211 5.48 8.82 9.58
N PRO A 212 6.31 7.74 9.58
CA PRO A 212 7.47 7.60 10.48
C PRO A 212 8.44 8.78 10.43
N ARG A 213 8.75 9.28 9.22
CA ARG A 213 9.48 10.52 9.02
C ARG A 213 8.47 11.62 8.69
N PRO A 214 8.24 12.58 9.58
CA PRO A 214 7.29 13.66 9.35
C PRO A 214 7.64 14.48 8.10
N PHE A 215 6.65 14.86 7.32
CA PHE A 215 6.79 15.89 6.29
C PHE A 215 6.75 17.26 6.97
N LYS A 216 7.70 18.12 6.64
CA LYS A 216 7.78 19.47 7.21
C LYS A 216 6.72 20.39 6.61
N ASP A 217 6.57 20.30 5.30
CA ASP A 217 5.65 21.12 4.50
C ASP A 217 5.25 20.40 3.21
N GLU A 218 4.53 21.10 2.35
CA GLU A 218 4.07 20.61 1.06
C GLU A 218 5.24 20.29 0.09
N ALA A 219 6.38 21.00 0.23
CA ALA A 219 7.53 20.81 -0.65
C ALA A 219 8.16 19.42 -0.47
N ASP A 220 8.25 18.91 0.78
CA ASP A 220 8.70 17.54 1.05
C ASP A 220 7.86 16.49 0.29
N ILE A 221 6.54 16.72 0.20
CA ILE A 221 5.64 15.82 -0.54
C ILE A 221 5.84 15.97 -2.05
N VAL A 222 6.02 17.19 -2.55
CA VAL A 222 6.33 17.43 -3.98
C VAL A 222 7.63 16.73 -4.37
N ASP A 223 8.66 16.80 -3.55
CA ASP A 223 9.93 16.12 -3.81
C ASP A 223 9.79 14.60 -3.79
N LEU A 224 8.97 14.05 -2.90
CA LEU A 224 8.62 12.63 -2.91
C LEU A 224 7.89 12.24 -4.20
N LEU A 225 6.93 13.06 -4.68
CA LEU A 225 6.21 12.81 -5.93
C LEU A 225 7.13 12.88 -7.15
N ARG A 226 8.11 13.79 -7.16
CA ARG A 226 9.14 13.85 -8.21
C ARG A 226 10.00 12.58 -8.28
N MET A 227 10.31 11.97 -7.13
CA MET A 227 10.99 10.66 -7.12
C MET A 227 10.13 9.52 -7.68
N ALA A 228 8.81 9.71 -7.74
CA ALA A 228 7.84 8.74 -8.25
C ALA A 228 7.36 9.03 -9.69
N ALA A 229 7.83 10.10 -10.33
CA ALA A 229 7.44 10.56 -11.65
C ALA A 229 7.89 9.64 -12.80
#